data_b0874a367ab6201784031a3fe7f9caea
#
_entry.id   b0874a367ab6201784031a3fe7f9caea
#
_cell.length_a   1.000
_cell.length_b   1.000
_cell.length_c   1.000
_cell.angle_alpha   90.00
_cell.angle_beta   90.00
_cell.angle_gamma   90.00
#
_symmetry.space_group_name_H-M   'P 1'
#
loop_
_entity.id
_entity.type
_entity.pdbx_description
1 polymer ?
#
loop_
_entity_poly.entity_id
_entity_poly.type
_entity_poly.pdbx_seq_one_letter_code
_entity_poly.pdbx_strand_id
1 'polypeptide(L)'
;VIRFVHRDPKFDKRLEGLHKEGKKAANAARKAREIIERMVHLGGLSPEQFGGLTRHGEARIANCLKYDLGAGYRMVCISSEPHLFLMAIGTHDECHRWIENNRGLEPAPELFRVATLAVKSRPAKTQPSAAKRPPAKPEGDFSLRESIAERDLRRVFCGLTGEAV
;
A
#
# COMPACT_ATOMS: atom_id res chain seq x y z
N VAL A 1 8.51 -7.82 1.29
CA VAL A 1 7.24 -8.45 0.85
C VAL A 1 6.56 -9.11 2.03
N ILE A 2 5.33 -8.68 2.36
CA ILE A 2 4.56 -9.19 3.50
C ILE A 2 4.00 -10.59 3.17
N ARG A 3 4.22 -11.54 4.07
CA ARG A 3 3.71 -12.94 3.99
C ARG A 3 2.80 -13.30 5.14
N PHE A 4 2.95 -12.64 6.27
CA PHE A 4 2.19 -12.93 7.48
C PHE A 4 1.62 -11.64 8.06
N VAL A 5 0.33 -11.65 8.39
CA VAL A 5 -0.33 -10.55 9.08
C VAL A 5 -0.70 -11.04 10.47
N HIS A 6 -0.19 -10.37 11.48
CA HIS A 6 -0.43 -10.66 12.89
C HIS A 6 -1.35 -9.60 13.47
N ARG A 7 -2.28 -10.02 14.32
CA ARG A 7 -3.20 -9.12 15.01
C ARG A 7 -3.01 -9.18 16.52
N ASP A 8 -2.87 -8.03 17.15
CA ASP A 8 -2.92 -7.95 18.60
C ASP A 8 -4.36 -8.20 19.09
N PRO A 9 -4.59 -9.01 20.13
CA PRO A 9 -5.93 -9.26 20.66
C PRO A 9 -6.65 -7.97 21.12
N LYS A 10 -5.92 -6.96 21.60
CA LYS A 10 -6.47 -5.65 21.96
C LYS A 10 -6.93 -4.89 20.72
N PHE A 11 -6.21 -5.05 19.60
CA PHE A 11 -6.60 -4.48 18.31
C PHE A 11 -7.95 -5.05 17.85
N ASP A 12 -8.11 -6.39 17.86
CA ASP A 12 -9.35 -7.03 17.46
C ASP A 12 -10.53 -6.60 18.33
N LYS A 13 -10.34 -6.59 19.65
CA LYS A 13 -11.37 -6.10 20.59
C LYS A 13 -11.75 -4.64 20.33
N ARG A 14 -10.79 -3.78 20.04
CA ARG A 14 -11.05 -2.37 19.73
C ARG A 14 -11.77 -2.21 18.39
N LEU A 15 -11.37 -2.97 17.38
CA LEU A 15 -12.01 -2.98 16.06
C LEU A 15 -13.51 -3.37 16.16
N GLU A 16 -13.83 -4.34 16.99
CA GLU A 16 -15.23 -4.72 17.25
C GLU A 16 -15.99 -3.65 18.02
N GLY A 17 -15.32 -3.01 19.00
CA GLY A 17 -15.89 -1.89 19.75
C GLY A 17 -16.29 -0.71 18.89
N LEU A 18 -15.48 -0.35 17.91
CA LEU A 18 -15.74 0.77 16.99
C LEU A 18 -17.06 0.62 16.22
N HIS A 19 -17.50 -0.60 15.93
CA HIS A 19 -18.80 -0.83 15.29
C HIS A 19 -19.99 -0.36 16.13
N LYS A 20 -19.83 -0.29 17.45
CA LYS A 20 -20.87 0.08 18.41
C LYS A 20 -20.82 1.56 18.81
N GLU A 21 -19.74 2.28 18.46
CA GLU A 21 -19.50 3.67 18.91
C GLU A 21 -20.12 4.75 18.02
N GLY A 22 -20.93 4.36 17.03
CA GLY A 22 -21.62 5.29 16.16
C GLY A 22 -21.12 5.28 14.71
N LYS A 23 -21.81 6.01 13.86
CA LYS A 23 -21.66 5.92 12.39
C LYS A 23 -20.25 6.21 11.88
N LYS A 24 -19.56 7.20 12.45
CA LYS A 24 -18.18 7.55 12.03
C LYS A 24 -17.20 6.44 12.40
N ALA A 25 -17.28 5.90 13.62
CA ALA A 25 -16.45 4.81 14.09
C ALA A 25 -16.72 3.51 13.33
N ALA A 26 -17.98 3.19 13.07
CA ALA A 26 -18.38 2.03 12.28
C ALA A 26 -17.85 2.09 10.84
N ASN A 27 -17.86 3.27 10.20
CA ASN A 27 -17.25 3.46 8.88
C ASN A 27 -15.74 3.27 8.90
N ALA A 28 -15.06 3.78 9.93
CA ALA A 28 -13.62 3.56 10.12
C ALA A 28 -13.29 2.07 10.31
N ALA A 29 -14.09 1.36 11.13
CA ALA A 29 -13.94 -0.08 11.33
C ALA A 29 -14.14 -0.88 10.03
N ARG A 30 -15.13 -0.51 9.20
CA ARG A 30 -15.34 -1.12 7.88
C ARG A 30 -14.14 -0.90 6.97
N LYS A 31 -13.64 0.34 6.88
CA LYS A 31 -12.47 0.67 6.07
C LYS A 31 -11.21 -0.08 6.53
N ALA A 32 -11.02 -0.22 7.86
CA ALA A 32 -9.95 -1.02 8.42
C ALA A 32 -10.03 -2.49 7.97
N ARG A 33 -11.21 -3.11 8.03
CA ARG A 33 -11.42 -4.48 7.55
C ARG A 33 -11.11 -4.63 6.06
N GLU A 34 -11.55 -3.70 5.22
CA GLU A 34 -11.25 -3.69 3.79
C GLU A 34 -9.72 -3.63 3.51
N ILE A 35 -8.99 -2.83 4.29
CA ILE A 35 -7.53 -2.73 4.18
C ILE A 35 -6.88 -4.05 4.64
N ILE A 36 -7.32 -4.61 5.77
CA ILE A 36 -6.81 -5.90 6.30
C ILE A 36 -7.08 -7.04 5.31
N GLU A 37 -8.26 -7.10 4.72
CA GLU A 37 -8.60 -8.10 3.70
C GLU A 37 -7.67 -7.98 2.49
N ARG A 38 -7.38 -6.75 2.03
CA ARG A 38 -6.39 -6.54 0.96
C ARG A 38 -5.01 -7.03 1.36
N MET A 39 -4.57 -6.76 2.59
CA MET A 39 -3.28 -7.25 3.10
C MET A 39 -3.20 -8.77 3.07
N VAL A 40 -4.29 -9.46 3.39
CA VAL A 40 -4.33 -10.94 3.43
C VAL A 40 -4.51 -11.56 2.04
N HIS A 41 -5.32 -10.93 1.16
CA HIS A 41 -5.67 -11.51 -0.14
C HIS A 41 -4.73 -11.11 -1.27
N LEU A 42 -4.08 -9.94 -1.18
CA LEU A 42 -3.18 -9.40 -2.20
C LEU A 42 -1.71 -9.52 -1.75
N GLY A 43 -1.33 -10.68 -1.26
CA GLY A 43 0.03 -10.94 -0.80
C GLY A 43 1.10 -10.63 -1.85
N GLY A 44 2.28 -10.25 -1.37
CA GLY A 44 3.39 -9.85 -2.22
C GLY A 44 3.39 -8.35 -2.58
N LEU A 45 2.46 -7.56 -2.01
CA LEU A 45 2.44 -6.11 -2.16
C LEU A 45 3.22 -5.41 -1.06
N SER A 46 3.69 -4.21 -1.36
CA SER A 46 4.27 -3.31 -0.35
C SER A 46 3.15 -2.63 0.46
N PRO A 47 3.45 -2.16 1.69
CA PRO A 47 2.46 -1.50 2.55
C PRO A 47 1.73 -0.32 1.90
N GLU A 48 2.39 0.41 1.00
CA GLU A 48 1.84 1.57 0.29
C GLU A 48 0.70 1.18 -0.66
N GLN A 49 0.74 -0.02 -1.19
CA GLN A 49 -0.21 -0.52 -2.19
C GLN A 49 -1.56 -0.92 -1.59
N PHE A 50 -1.65 -1.07 -0.27
CA PHE A 50 -2.93 -1.38 0.39
C PHE A 50 -3.87 -0.18 0.47
N GLY A 51 -3.36 1.03 0.24
CA GLY A 51 -4.11 2.28 0.26
C GLY A 51 -4.34 2.83 1.66
N GLY A 52 -4.48 4.15 1.75
CA GLY A 52 -4.73 4.84 3.02
C GLY A 52 -3.49 5.07 3.89
N LEU A 53 -2.30 4.69 3.46
CA LEU A 53 -1.07 4.98 4.19
C LEU A 53 -0.86 6.49 4.31
N THR A 54 -0.53 6.97 5.50
CA THR A 54 -0.24 8.39 5.72
C THR A 54 1.15 8.75 5.18
N ARG A 55 1.29 9.95 4.63
CA ARG A 55 2.55 10.41 4.01
C ARG A 55 3.69 10.62 5.01
N HIS A 56 3.35 10.90 6.26
CA HIS A 56 4.35 11.14 7.30
C HIS A 56 4.67 9.84 8.02
N GLY A 57 5.92 9.44 7.96
CA GLY A 57 6.45 8.32 8.73
C GLY A 57 6.34 8.57 10.25
N GLU A 58 6.72 7.59 11.03
CA GLU A 58 6.74 7.64 12.49
C GLU A 58 8.16 7.33 12.99
N ALA A 59 8.79 8.32 13.64
CA ALA A 59 10.16 8.17 14.09
C ALA A 59 10.30 7.49 15.47
N ARG A 60 9.20 7.43 16.25
CA ARG A 60 9.19 6.87 17.61
C ARG A 60 9.23 5.35 17.66
N ILE A 61 8.77 4.70 16.61
CA ILE A 61 8.77 3.24 16.46
C ILE A 61 9.30 2.92 15.06
N ALA A 62 10.32 2.08 14.97
CA ALA A 62 10.90 1.67 13.70
C ALA A 62 9.86 0.97 12.81
N ASN A 63 9.87 1.29 11.52
CA ASN A 63 8.95 0.71 10.51
C ASN A 63 7.45 0.83 10.87
N CYS A 64 7.08 1.84 11.65
CA CYS A 64 5.70 2.11 12.01
C CYS A 64 4.94 2.73 10.85
N LEU A 65 3.83 2.12 10.50
CA LEU A 65 2.95 2.50 9.43
C LEU A 65 1.61 2.98 10.00
N LYS A 66 1.10 4.09 9.50
CA LYS A 66 -0.18 4.66 9.92
C LYS A 66 -1.12 4.71 8.73
N TYR A 67 -2.28 4.08 8.83
CA TYR A 67 -3.32 4.11 7.82
C TYR A 67 -4.45 5.04 8.25
N ASP A 68 -4.85 5.95 7.36
CA ASP A 68 -5.99 6.84 7.58
C ASP A 68 -7.29 6.11 7.23
N LEU A 69 -8.17 6.02 8.22
CA LEU A 69 -9.48 5.39 8.10
C LEU A 69 -10.60 6.40 7.83
N GLY A 70 -10.27 7.70 7.79
CA GLY A 70 -11.23 8.79 7.65
C GLY A 70 -11.85 9.22 8.99
N ALA A 71 -12.50 10.38 8.98
CA ALA A 71 -13.19 10.97 10.14
C ALA A 71 -12.30 11.09 11.41
N GLY A 72 -10.98 11.22 11.25
CA GLY A 72 -10.03 11.32 12.36
C GLY A 72 -9.62 9.98 12.99
N TYR A 73 -10.03 8.84 12.40
CA TYR A 73 -9.61 7.51 12.85
C TYR A 73 -8.38 7.02 12.11
N ARG A 74 -7.55 6.26 12.80
CA ARG A 74 -6.30 5.68 12.26
C ARG A 74 -6.09 4.25 12.70
N MET A 75 -5.30 3.53 11.92
CA MET A 75 -4.79 2.20 12.24
C MET A 75 -3.27 2.25 12.24
N VAL A 76 -2.65 1.68 13.26
CA VAL A 76 -1.20 1.62 13.45
C VAL A 76 -0.73 0.19 13.22
N CYS A 77 0.25 0.04 12.34
CA CYS A 77 0.89 -1.23 12.04
C CYS A 77 2.41 -1.09 12.20
N ILE A 78 3.09 -2.19 12.42
CA ILE A 78 4.57 -2.24 12.39
C ILE A 78 4.96 -3.30 11.36
N SER A 79 5.83 -2.93 10.43
CA SER A 79 6.35 -3.81 9.40
C SER A 79 7.71 -4.37 9.81
N SER A 80 7.83 -5.70 9.85
CA SER A 80 9.09 -6.40 10.04
C SER A 80 9.11 -7.57 9.07
N GLU A 81 9.57 -7.32 7.84
CA GLU A 81 9.47 -8.30 6.76
C GLU A 81 10.01 -9.68 7.16
N PRO A 82 9.26 -10.72 6.86
CA PRO A 82 8.03 -10.82 6.07
C PRO A 82 6.72 -10.65 6.87
N HIS A 83 6.76 -10.07 8.06
CA HIS A 83 5.66 -9.93 9.01
C HIS A 83 5.09 -8.51 9.01
N LEU A 84 3.77 -8.37 9.15
CA LEU A 84 3.07 -7.11 9.41
C LEU A 84 2.23 -7.29 10.67
N PHE A 85 2.40 -6.40 11.63
CA PHE A 85 1.72 -6.44 12.91
C PHE A 85 0.68 -5.32 13.00
N LEU A 86 -0.59 -5.68 13.20
CA LEU A 86 -1.68 -4.74 13.45
C LEU A 86 -1.76 -4.48 14.96
N MET A 87 -1.35 -3.29 15.38
CA MET A 87 -1.08 -3.01 16.79
C MET A 87 -2.17 -2.20 17.47
N ALA A 88 -2.66 -1.14 16.81
CA ALA A 88 -3.66 -0.25 17.39
C ALA A 88 -4.62 0.29 16.34
N ILE A 89 -5.86 0.57 16.75
CA ILE A 89 -6.88 1.22 15.96
C ILE A 89 -7.71 2.13 16.86
N GLY A 90 -8.04 3.32 16.39
CA GLY A 90 -8.82 4.28 17.15
C GLY A 90 -8.76 5.67 16.54
N THR A 91 -9.11 6.68 17.35
CA THR A 91 -8.96 8.08 16.96
C THR A 91 -7.49 8.45 16.78
N HIS A 92 -7.24 9.57 16.11
CA HIS A 92 -5.89 10.11 15.96
C HIS A 92 -5.15 10.21 17.30
N ASP A 93 -5.82 10.72 18.33
CA ASP A 93 -5.22 10.94 19.64
C ASP A 93 -4.98 9.63 20.40
N GLU A 94 -5.89 8.65 20.28
CA GLU A 94 -5.69 7.30 20.82
C GLU A 94 -4.47 6.61 20.18
N CYS A 95 -4.35 6.67 18.87
CA CYS A 95 -3.22 6.11 18.15
C CYS A 95 -1.92 6.84 18.48
N HIS A 96 -1.95 8.17 18.60
CA HIS A 96 -0.80 8.97 19.01
C HIS A 96 -0.33 8.59 20.42
N ARG A 97 -1.25 8.49 21.38
CA ARG A 97 -0.96 8.07 22.76
C ARG A 97 -0.42 6.66 22.82
N TRP A 98 -0.98 5.75 22.01
CA TRP A 98 -0.48 4.38 21.92
C TRP A 98 0.98 4.35 21.45
N ILE A 99 1.32 5.07 20.36
CA ILE A 99 2.69 5.18 19.85
C ILE A 99 3.63 5.77 20.91
N GLU A 100 3.18 6.79 21.62
CA GLU A 100 3.98 7.44 22.68
C GLU A 100 4.32 6.46 23.80
N ASN A 101 3.34 5.67 24.24
CA ASN A 101 3.51 4.68 25.31
C ASN A 101 4.31 3.44 24.87
N ASN A 102 4.53 3.25 23.58
CA ASN A 102 5.22 2.08 23.00
C ASN A 102 6.45 2.48 22.17
N ARG A 103 7.11 3.58 22.53
CA ARG A 103 8.34 4.01 21.85
C ARG A 103 9.39 2.90 21.83
N GLY A 104 10.01 2.68 20.67
CA GLY A 104 11.04 1.66 20.48
C GLY A 104 10.52 0.22 20.50
N LEU A 105 9.20 0.02 20.40
CA LEU A 105 8.62 -1.32 20.35
C LEU A 105 9.08 -2.07 19.09
N GLU A 106 9.63 -3.26 19.30
CA GLU A 106 9.92 -4.23 18.23
C GLU A 106 9.06 -5.48 18.44
N PRO A 107 8.00 -5.68 17.67
CA PRO A 107 7.13 -6.82 17.83
C PRO A 107 7.83 -8.11 17.39
N ALA A 108 7.73 -9.16 18.22
CA ALA A 108 8.26 -10.48 17.91
C ALA A 108 7.13 -11.41 17.43
N PRO A 109 7.31 -12.16 16.33
CA PRO A 109 6.27 -13.04 15.77
C PRO A 109 5.76 -14.10 16.76
N GLU A 110 6.62 -14.52 17.68
CA GLU A 110 6.30 -15.53 18.69
C GLU A 110 5.14 -15.12 19.62
N LEU A 111 5.01 -13.80 19.86
CA LEU A 111 3.96 -13.25 20.73
C LEU A 111 2.57 -13.28 20.06
N PHE A 112 2.50 -13.45 18.75
CA PHE A 112 1.28 -13.34 17.94
C PHE A 112 0.82 -14.67 17.32
N ARG A 113 1.31 -15.82 17.79
CA ARG A 113 1.04 -17.14 17.20
C ARG A 113 -0.45 -17.47 17.06
N VAL A 114 -1.30 -16.95 17.95
CA VAL A 114 -2.74 -17.27 17.97
C VAL A 114 -3.54 -16.48 16.92
N ALA A 115 -3.05 -15.31 16.50
CA ALA A 115 -3.76 -14.39 15.61
C ALA A 115 -3.00 -14.14 14.30
N THR A 116 -2.26 -15.12 13.82
CA THR A 116 -1.48 -15.01 12.57
C THR A 116 -2.31 -15.46 11.38
N LEU A 117 -2.45 -14.58 10.38
CA LEU A 117 -3.04 -14.89 9.09
C LEU A 117 -1.95 -15.05 8.05
N ALA A 118 -1.85 -16.24 7.44
CA ALA A 118 -1.00 -16.42 6.27
C ALA A 118 -1.59 -15.66 5.08
N VAL A 119 -0.77 -14.83 4.46
CA VAL A 119 -1.16 -14.07 3.27
C VAL A 119 -1.26 -15.02 2.09
N LYS A 120 -2.39 -14.99 1.39
CA LYS A 120 -2.57 -15.76 0.14
C LYS A 120 -1.65 -15.14 -0.91
N SER A 121 -0.54 -15.81 -1.21
CA SER A 121 0.30 -15.43 -2.34
C SER A 121 -0.52 -15.54 -3.61
N ARG A 122 -0.66 -14.44 -4.34
CA ARG A 122 -1.13 -14.46 -5.72
C ARG A 122 -0.17 -15.38 -6.48
N PRO A 123 -0.66 -16.42 -7.21
CA PRO A 123 0.24 -17.19 -8.06
C PRO A 123 0.96 -16.19 -8.96
N ALA A 124 2.28 -16.18 -8.90
CA ALA A 124 3.08 -15.40 -9.82
C ALA A 124 2.54 -15.75 -11.21
N LYS A 125 2.00 -14.75 -11.93
CA LYS A 125 1.81 -14.91 -13.36
C LYS A 125 3.18 -15.30 -13.89
N THR A 126 3.33 -16.55 -14.24
CA THR A 126 4.49 -17.05 -14.96
C THR A 126 4.63 -16.11 -16.14
N GLN A 127 5.62 -15.24 -16.12
CA GLN A 127 6.00 -14.53 -17.31
C GLN A 127 6.25 -15.64 -18.33
N PRO A 128 5.62 -15.61 -19.50
CA PRO A 128 5.95 -16.58 -20.51
C PRO A 128 7.47 -16.49 -20.71
N SER A 129 8.14 -17.59 -20.40
CA SER A 129 9.55 -17.80 -20.66
C SER A 129 9.86 -17.20 -22.02
N ALA A 130 10.82 -16.30 -22.07
CA ALA A 130 11.27 -15.66 -23.29
C ALA A 130 11.50 -16.74 -24.34
N ALA A 131 10.51 -16.90 -25.22
CA ALA A 131 10.68 -17.65 -26.44
C ALA A 131 11.91 -17.07 -27.15
N LYS A 132 12.87 -17.92 -27.46
CA LYS A 132 14.09 -17.61 -28.19
C LYS A 132 13.79 -16.62 -29.31
N ARG A 133 14.30 -15.39 -29.18
CA ARG A 133 14.35 -14.44 -30.29
C ARG A 133 15.05 -15.13 -31.47
N PRO A 134 14.48 -15.19 -32.65
CA PRO A 134 15.23 -15.50 -33.84
C PRO A 134 16.30 -14.43 -34.04
N PRO A 135 17.45 -14.75 -34.67
CA PRO A 135 18.55 -13.82 -34.85
C PRO A 135 18.09 -12.59 -35.61
N ALA A 136 18.43 -11.43 -35.06
CA ALA A 136 18.12 -10.12 -35.64
C ALA A 136 18.71 -10.02 -37.05
N LYS A 137 17.89 -9.65 -38.01
CA LYS A 137 18.36 -9.12 -39.29
C LYS A 137 18.97 -7.73 -39.05
N PRO A 138 20.01 -7.35 -39.83
CA PRO A 138 20.68 -6.07 -39.61
C PRO A 138 19.73 -4.90 -39.82
N GLU A 139 19.87 -3.93 -38.96
CA GLU A 139 19.09 -2.70 -38.86
C GLU A 139 19.14 -1.88 -40.13
N GLY A 140 18.01 -1.69 -40.76
CA GLY A 140 17.79 -0.56 -41.65
C GLY A 140 17.57 0.68 -40.81
N ASP A 141 18.29 1.75 -41.12
CA ASP A 141 18.15 3.09 -40.55
C ASP A 141 16.71 3.60 -40.74
N PHE A 142 15.86 3.43 -39.73
CA PHE A 142 14.53 4.02 -39.70
C PHE A 142 14.62 5.49 -39.32
N SER A 143 14.77 6.34 -40.34
CA SER A 143 14.58 7.77 -40.18
C SER A 143 13.18 8.05 -39.59
N LEU A 144 13.16 8.63 -38.40
CA LEU A 144 11.93 9.05 -37.67
C LEU A 144 11.03 10.00 -38.51
N ARG A 145 11.53 10.51 -39.63
CA ARG A 145 10.82 11.43 -40.53
C ARG A 145 9.78 10.76 -41.43
N GLU A 146 9.88 9.45 -41.67
CA GLU A 146 8.96 8.77 -42.59
C GLU A 146 7.69 8.20 -41.92
N SER A 147 7.63 8.19 -40.55
CA SER A 147 6.50 7.56 -39.85
C SER A 147 5.47 8.54 -39.29
N ILE A 148 5.73 9.87 -39.34
CA ILE A 148 4.81 10.89 -38.80
C ILE A 148 4.31 11.74 -39.96
N ALA A 149 2.99 11.66 -40.24
CA ALA A 149 2.39 12.48 -41.26
C ALA A 149 2.49 13.96 -40.90
N GLU A 150 2.87 14.82 -41.86
CA GLU A 150 3.07 16.27 -41.66
C GLU A 150 1.87 17.00 -41.04
N ARG A 151 0.65 16.48 -41.25
CA ARG A 151 -0.60 16.94 -40.64
C ARG A 151 -0.60 16.75 -39.11
N ASP A 152 0.06 15.70 -38.60
CA ASP A 152 0.09 15.38 -37.16
C ASP A 152 1.14 16.26 -36.44
N LEU A 153 2.23 16.59 -37.11
CA LEU A 153 3.23 17.54 -36.61
C LEU A 153 2.62 18.94 -36.46
N ARG A 154 1.81 19.41 -37.42
CA ARG A 154 1.12 20.70 -37.31
C ARG A 154 0.15 20.73 -36.12
N ARG A 155 -0.52 19.64 -35.81
CA ARG A 155 -1.47 19.59 -34.68
C ARG A 155 -0.81 19.67 -33.31
N VAL A 156 0.42 19.18 -33.18
CA VAL A 156 1.19 19.23 -31.93
C VAL A 156 1.87 20.57 -31.73
N PHE A 157 2.27 21.23 -32.79
CA PHE A 157 3.10 22.47 -32.74
C PHE A 157 2.36 23.79 -33.05
N CYS A 158 1.04 23.74 -33.36
CA CYS A 158 0.26 24.96 -33.60
C CYS A 158 0.18 25.93 -32.42
N GLY A 159 0.64 25.57 -31.24
CA GLY A 159 0.63 26.47 -30.07
C GLY A 159 1.96 27.15 -29.76
N LEU A 160 3.02 26.88 -30.51
CA LEU A 160 4.38 27.36 -30.21
C LEU A 160 4.90 28.48 -31.14
N THR A 161 4.19 28.74 -32.22
CA THR A 161 4.50 29.89 -33.10
C THR A 161 3.58 31.04 -32.75
N GLY A 162 3.94 31.78 -31.68
CA GLY A 162 3.39 33.13 -31.45
C GLY A 162 3.88 34.05 -32.57
N GLU A 163 2.98 34.45 -33.43
CA GLU A 163 3.25 35.59 -34.31
C GLU A 163 3.46 36.86 -33.49
N ALA A 164 4.65 37.38 -33.54
CA ALA A 164 4.93 38.76 -33.16
C ALA A 164 4.46 39.65 -34.29
N VAL A 165 3.51 40.53 -34.03
CA VAL A 165 3.25 41.79 -34.76
C VAL A 165 3.68 42.92 -33.88
#